data_3719ce40b006c374ca537d92628c43cd
#
_entry.id   3719ce40b006c374ca537d92628c43cd
#
_cell.length_a   1.000
_cell.length_b   1.000
_cell.length_c   1.000
_cell.angle_alpha   90.00
_cell.angle_beta   90.00
_cell.angle_gamma   90.00
#
_symmetry.space_group_name_H-M   'P 1'
#
loop_
_entity.id
_entity.type
_entity.pdbx_description
1 polymer ?
#
loop_
_entity_poly.entity_id
_entity_poly.type
_entity_poly.pdbx_seq_one_letter_code
_entity_poly.pdbx_strand_id
1 'polypeptide(L)'
;MLVTKLIKVGVIKLTNSKKECLDHEYNGFQKWMIFGEDSDILSQHKRAKGWYYDKNNIKYKEYPLVVPYNQVQFRKKETKLTPYWIKISVRKRKGIGVWLPIKPYKELLDFKYLKDSLLIKNKKGNYELRLVFQYEVPEINYNNVLAIDLGERNIATICNSSNLKPIFYGRTIRGIRRHYNYLRKQLGEKKLLKKIKSLENKEKRIIEQELHKISNNIVEEAVKTSSMIFLGDLKDIRKSAKGKGKRFNRIVSNMPYYKLTQMITYKSAQQGIKVIKIKENYTSKTCSKCNQIGKRLKQGLFKCSNCKYEVNADFNGVQNILKRSLDYMFKDGVIGSNPKISPEEINANKINCI
;
A
#
# COMPACT_ATOMS: atom_id res chain seq x y z
N MET A 1 13.49 5.61 10.83
CA MET A 1 12.70 4.49 10.22
C MET A 1 13.35 4.05 8.92
N LEU A 2 13.55 2.72 8.71
CA LEU A 2 14.08 2.20 7.46
C LEU A 2 12.98 2.14 6.41
N VAL A 3 13.18 2.82 5.28
CA VAL A 3 12.20 2.94 4.19
C VAL A 3 12.72 2.28 2.93
N THR A 4 11.89 1.43 2.33
CA THR A 4 12.17 0.82 1.02
C THR A 4 11.27 1.44 -0.04
N LYS A 5 11.86 1.99 -1.10
CA LYS A 5 11.14 2.60 -2.23
C LYS A 5 11.50 1.92 -3.53
N LEU A 6 10.51 1.46 -4.26
CA LEU A 6 10.67 0.87 -5.58
C LEU A 6 10.31 1.90 -6.65
N ILE A 7 11.24 2.15 -7.57
CA ILE A 7 11.04 3.03 -8.73
C ILE A 7 11.11 2.20 -10.01
N LYS A 8 10.02 2.20 -10.76
CA LYS A 8 9.97 1.56 -12.09
C LYS A 8 10.54 2.51 -13.12
N VAL A 9 11.47 2.04 -13.93
CA VAL A 9 12.05 2.77 -15.05
C VAL A 9 12.01 1.94 -16.32
N GLY A 10 11.45 2.51 -17.38
CA GLY A 10 11.44 1.86 -18.70
C GLY A 10 12.82 1.99 -19.34
N VAL A 11 13.30 0.89 -19.94
CA VAL A 11 14.47 0.91 -20.81
C VAL A 11 13.99 1.30 -22.21
N ILE A 12 14.58 2.34 -22.80
CA ILE A 12 14.14 2.91 -24.06
C ILE A 12 15.18 2.69 -25.17
N LYS A 13 14.71 2.51 -26.40
CA LYS A 13 15.52 2.50 -27.64
C LYS A 13 16.86 1.77 -27.53
N LEU A 14 16.84 0.47 -27.21
CA LEU A 14 18.01 -0.38 -27.23
C LEU A 14 18.46 -0.62 -28.68
N THR A 15 19.78 -0.61 -28.91
CA THR A 15 20.36 -1.14 -30.14
C THR A 15 20.23 -2.66 -30.16
N ASN A 16 20.24 -3.28 -31.36
CA ASN A 16 20.13 -4.73 -31.50
C ASN A 16 21.18 -5.47 -30.68
N SER A 17 22.45 -5.05 -30.75
CA SER A 17 23.54 -5.65 -29.98
C SER A 17 23.33 -5.60 -28.45
N LYS A 18 22.81 -4.49 -27.92
CA LYS A 18 22.49 -4.38 -26.50
C LYS A 18 21.32 -5.27 -26.10
N LYS A 19 20.30 -5.33 -26.98
CA LYS A 19 19.13 -6.18 -26.76
C LYS A 19 19.51 -7.66 -26.77
N GLU A 20 20.35 -8.10 -27.70
CA GLU A 20 20.87 -9.46 -27.76
C GLU A 20 21.66 -9.85 -26.50
N CYS A 21 22.48 -8.95 -25.98
CA CYS A 21 23.22 -9.18 -24.72
C CYS A 21 22.26 -9.37 -23.54
N LEU A 22 21.21 -8.54 -23.45
CA LEU A 22 20.19 -8.65 -22.41
C LEU A 22 19.32 -9.90 -22.58
N ASP A 23 18.90 -10.20 -23.81
CA ASP A 23 18.09 -11.38 -24.12
C ASP A 23 18.84 -12.66 -23.78
N HIS A 24 20.15 -12.72 -24.09
CA HIS A 24 20.99 -13.85 -23.72
C HIS A 24 21.02 -14.07 -22.20
N GLU A 25 21.32 -13.04 -21.42
CA GLU A 25 21.38 -13.11 -19.96
C GLU A 25 20.01 -13.45 -19.35
N TYR A 26 18.94 -12.76 -19.81
CA TYR A 26 17.60 -12.93 -19.29
C TYR A 26 17.01 -14.30 -19.59
N ASN A 27 17.12 -14.75 -20.84
CA ASN A 27 16.60 -16.06 -21.27
C ASN A 27 17.40 -17.22 -20.66
N GLY A 28 18.73 -17.08 -20.56
CA GLY A 28 19.58 -18.04 -19.87
C GLY A 28 19.22 -18.16 -18.38
N PHE A 29 18.90 -17.03 -17.74
CA PHE A 29 18.39 -17.03 -16.37
C PHE A 29 17.04 -17.74 -16.23
N GLN A 30 16.10 -17.56 -17.19
CA GLN A 30 14.84 -18.29 -17.19
C GLN A 30 15.05 -19.80 -17.27
N LYS A 31 15.93 -20.27 -18.19
CA LYS A 31 16.28 -21.69 -18.32
C LYS A 31 16.84 -22.27 -17.03
N TRP A 32 17.78 -21.55 -16.40
CA TRP A 32 18.35 -21.94 -15.11
C TRP A 32 17.29 -22.01 -14.00
N MET A 33 16.38 -21.05 -13.93
CA MET A 33 15.37 -20.98 -12.87
C MET A 33 14.25 -22.03 -13.03
N ILE A 34 13.79 -22.27 -14.26
CA ILE A 34 12.61 -23.10 -14.55
C ILE A 34 13.02 -24.57 -14.72
N PHE A 35 14.09 -24.84 -15.47
CA PHE A 35 14.48 -26.19 -15.87
C PHE A 35 15.74 -26.70 -15.16
N GLY A 36 16.48 -25.84 -14.46
CA GLY A 36 17.77 -26.18 -13.85
C GLY A 36 18.90 -26.37 -14.87
N GLU A 37 18.67 -26.03 -16.15
CA GLU A 37 19.65 -26.15 -17.21
C GLU A 37 20.81 -25.18 -17.00
N ASP A 38 22.05 -25.68 -17.09
CA ASP A 38 23.24 -24.83 -17.02
C ASP A 38 23.27 -23.88 -18.24
N SER A 39 23.43 -22.60 -17.97
CA SER A 39 23.38 -21.53 -18.96
C SER A 39 24.62 -20.66 -18.85
N ASP A 40 25.12 -20.19 -20.00
CA ASP A 40 26.24 -19.24 -20.03
C ASP A 40 25.80 -17.82 -19.63
N ILE A 41 25.51 -17.67 -18.33
CA ILE A 41 25.15 -16.41 -17.68
C ILE A 41 26.10 -16.10 -16.52
N LEU A 42 26.03 -14.90 -15.98
CA LEU A 42 26.86 -14.53 -14.83
C LEU A 42 26.55 -15.40 -13.62
N SER A 43 27.60 -15.91 -12.95
CA SER A 43 27.47 -16.77 -11.76
C SER A 43 26.66 -16.17 -10.63
N GLN A 44 26.68 -14.86 -10.48
CA GLN A 44 25.89 -14.14 -9.49
C GLN A 44 24.39 -14.18 -9.79
N HIS A 45 23.97 -14.18 -11.06
CA HIS A 45 22.57 -14.39 -11.43
C HIS A 45 22.14 -15.82 -11.10
N LYS A 46 23.01 -16.83 -11.35
CA LYS A 46 22.74 -18.22 -10.93
C LYS A 46 22.55 -18.32 -9.41
N ARG A 47 23.42 -17.67 -8.63
CA ARG A 47 23.32 -17.65 -7.15
C ARG A 47 22.06 -17.00 -6.63
N ALA A 48 21.42 -16.09 -7.39
CA ALA A 48 20.17 -15.44 -7.00
C ALA A 48 19.01 -16.44 -6.78
N LYS A 49 19.07 -17.65 -7.37
CA LYS A 49 18.12 -18.74 -7.10
C LYS A 49 18.05 -19.03 -5.61
N GLY A 50 19.15 -19.32 -4.97
CA GLY A 50 19.19 -19.67 -3.54
C GLY A 50 18.91 -18.48 -2.63
N TRP A 51 19.70 -17.39 -2.74
CA TRP A 51 19.64 -16.31 -1.75
C TRP A 51 18.44 -15.38 -1.91
N TYR A 52 17.84 -15.25 -3.09
CA TYR A 52 16.70 -14.36 -3.33
C TYR A 52 15.38 -15.13 -3.46
N TYR A 53 15.31 -16.14 -4.35
CA TYR A 53 14.07 -16.83 -4.65
C TYR A 53 13.75 -17.95 -3.68
N ASP A 54 14.67 -18.88 -3.44
CA ASP A 54 14.43 -20.03 -2.57
C ASP A 54 14.29 -19.60 -1.10
N LYS A 55 15.17 -18.72 -0.61
CA LYS A 55 15.11 -18.17 0.75
C LYS A 55 13.76 -17.50 1.05
N ASN A 56 13.15 -16.83 0.08
CA ASN A 56 11.88 -16.15 0.23
C ASN A 56 10.68 -16.99 -0.24
N ASN A 57 10.89 -18.24 -0.64
CA ASN A 57 9.87 -19.16 -1.17
C ASN A 57 9.04 -18.52 -2.30
N ILE A 58 9.70 -17.81 -3.22
CA ILE A 58 9.08 -17.05 -4.30
C ILE A 58 9.04 -17.90 -5.56
N LYS A 59 7.83 -18.16 -6.08
CA LYS A 59 7.60 -18.86 -7.34
C LYS A 59 6.95 -17.95 -8.37
N TYR A 60 7.53 -17.86 -9.55
CA TYR A 60 7.02 -17.10 -10.68
C TYR A 60 6.86 -17.97 -11.92
N LYS A 61 5.95 -17.56 -12.80
CA LYS A 61 5.86 -18.12 -14.15
C LYS A 61 7.05 -17.70 -15.02
N GLU A 62 7.54 -16.48 -14.81
CA GLU A 62 8.70 -15.89 -15.44
C GLU A 62 9.44 -15.08 -14.37
N TYR A 63 10.69 -15.43 -14.12
CA TYR A 63 11.48 -14.88 -13.02
C TYR A 63 12.15 -13.55 -13.40
N PRO A 64 11.91 -12.45 -12.68
CA PRO A 64 12.70 -11.23 -12.84
C PRO A 64 14.18 -11.51 -12.65
N LEU A 65 15.05 -10.99 -13.52
CA LEU A 65 16.50 -11.10 -13.33
C LEU A 65 16.93 -10.18 -12.18
N VAL A 66 17.54 -10.77 -11.16
CA VAL A 66 18.09 -9.99 -10.02
C VAL A 66 19.39 -9.33 -10.45
N VAL A 67 19.43 -8.00 -10.31
CA VAL A 67 20.62 -7.19 -10.60
C VAL A 67 21.20 -6.69 -9.28
N PRO A 68 22.33 -7.24 -8.80
CA PRO A 68 22.96 -6.82 -7.57
C PRO A 68 23.37 -5.35 -7.61
N TYR A 69 23.21 -4.63 -6.49
CA TYR A 69 23.47 -3.19 -6.42
C TYR A 69 24.91 -2.82 -6.78
N ASN A 70 25.88 -3.65 -6.40
CA ASN A 70 27.31 -3.43 -6.69
C ASN A 70 27.67 -3.58 -8.17
N GLN A 71 26.73 -4.05 -9.01
CA GLN A 71 26.90 -4.21 -10.44
C GLN A 71 26.16 -3.17 -11.26
N VAL A 72 25.48 -2.26 -10.58
CA VAL A 72 24.79 -1.14 -11.18
C VAL A 72 25.67 0.10 -11.13
N GLN A 73 25.90 0.72 -12.27
CA GLN A 73 26.50 2.04 -12.34
C GLN A 73 25.47 3.01 -12.94
N PHE A 74 25.39 4.19 -12.38
CA PHE A 74 24.53 5.26 -12.87
C PHE A 74 25.36 6.40 -13.43
N ARG A 75 24.89 6.96 -14.54
CA ARG A 75 25.50 8.16 -15.15
C ARG A 75 24.38 9.11 -15.59
N LYS A 76 24.50 10.36 -15.19
CA LYS A 76 23.73 11.45 -15.76
C LYS A 76 24.56 12.08 -16.87
N LYS A 77 24.14 11.92 -18.12
CA LYS A 77 24.78 12.48 -19.31
C LYS A 77 23.68 12.88 -20.29
N GLU A 78 23.60 14.16 -20.60
CA GLU A 78 22.65 14.64 -21.58
C GLU A 78 22.92 14.05 -22.95
N THR A 79 21.91 13.40 -23.50
CA THR A 79 21.92 12.84 -24.85
C THR A 79 20.54 13.06 -25.50
N LYS A 80 20.47 12.95 -26.81
CA LYS A 80 19.19 13.06 -27.56
C LYS A 80 18.10 12.04 -27.10
N LEU A 81 18.48 10.96 -26.40
CA LEU A 81 17.55 9.94 -25.93
C LEU A 81 17.04 10.20 -24.52
N THR A 82 17.95 10.44 -23.58
CA THR A 82 17.68 10.61 -22.14
C THR A 82 18.92 11.12 -21.45
N PRO A 83 18.79 11.90 -20.37
CA PRO A 83 19.91 12.23 -19.52
C PRO A 83 20.30 11.10 -18.55
N TYR A 84 19.53 10.02 -18.46
CA TYR A 84 19.72 8.97 -17.44
C TYR A 84 20.16 7.65 -18.05
N TRP A 85 21.30 7.15 -17.61
CA TRP A 85 21.91 5.92 -18.06
C TRP A 85 22.24 5.00 -16.90
N ILE A 86 21.88 3.72 -17.02
CA ILE A 86 22.25 2.69 -16.06
C ILE A 86 23.07 1.61 -16.78
N LYS A 87 24.22 1.27 -16.22
CA LYS A 87 25.02 0.13 -16.64
C LYS A 87 24.69 -1.07 -15.78
N ILE A 88 24.47 -2.21 -16.42
CA ILE A 88 24.34 -3.49 -15.76
C ILE A 88 25.36 -4.48 -16.34
N SER A 89 25.80 -5.42 -15.50
CA SER A 89 26.71 -6.47 -15.93
C SER A 89 25.95 -7.60 -16.62
N VAL A 90 26.50 -8.12 -17.70
CA VAL A 90 25.99 -9.27 -18.46
C VAL A 90 27.14 -10.13 -18.96
N ARG A 91 26.93 -11.44 -19.14
CA ARG A 91 27.99 -12.41 -19.50
C ARG A 91 28.69 -12.05 -20.80
N LYS A 92 27.96 -11.79 -21.88
CA LYS A 92 28.51 -11.44 -23.19
C LYS A 92 29.39 -10.19 -23.21
N ARG A 93 29.31 -9.35 -22.15
CA ARG A 93 30.16 -8.16 -21.97
C ARG A 93 30.75 -8.13 -20.57
N LYS A 94 31.39 -9.22 -20.18
CA LYS A 94 32.05 -9.35 -18.89
C LYS A 94 33.08 -8.22 -18.70
N GLY A 95 33.01 -7.53 -17.56
CA GLY A 95 33.85 -6.38 -17.22
C GLY A 95 33.42 -5.05 -17.82
N ILE A 96 32.82 -5.05 -19.01
CA ILE A 96 32.35 -3.79 -19.68
C ILE A 96 30.91 -3.45 -19.32
N GLY A 97 30.02 -4.47 -19.27
CA GLY A 97 28.58 -4.33 -19.04
C GLY A 97 27.83 -3.68 -20.21
N VAL A 98 26.55 -3.41 -20.00
CA VAL A 98 25.67 -2.78 -20.98
C VAL A 98 25.07 -1.50 -20.41
N TRP A 99 25.29 -0.37 -21.06
CA TRP A 99 24.68 0.90 -20.75
C TRP A 99 23.27 0.97 -21.34
N LEU A 100 22.27 1.11 -20.47
CA LEU A 100 20.86 1.16 -20.81
C LEU A 100 20.34 2.60 -20.66
N PRO A 101 19.74 3.18 -21.70
CA PRO A 101 19.03 4.42 -21.58
C PRO A 101 17.71 4.19 -20.83
N ILE A 102 17.45 4.95 -19.78
CA ILE A 102 16.24 4.80 -18.96
C ILE A 102 15.41 6.08 -18.95
N LYS A 103 14.11 5.92 -18.80
CA LYS A 103 13.16 7.01 -18.61
C LYS A 103 12.42 6.87 -17.29
N PRO A 104 12.87 7.55 -16.23
CA PRO A 104 12.18 7.55 -14.95
C PRO A 104 10.91 8.42 -15.01
N TYR A 105 9.87 8.02 -14.28
CA TYR A 105 8.63 8.81 -14.12
C TYR A 105 8.76 9.91 -13.07
N LYS A 106 9.73 9.78 -12.16
CA LYS A 106 10.01 10.69 -11.07
C LYS A 106 11.52 10.83 -10.95
N GLU A 107 11.95 11.87 -10.26
CA GLU A 107 13.34 12.03 -9.89
C GLU A 107 13.87 10.80 -9.17
N LEU A 108 15.07 10.36 -9.57
CA LEU A 108 15.72 9.21 -8.95
C LEU A 108 16.38 9.64 -7.65
N LEU A 109 16.34 8.76 -6.68
CA LEU A 109 17.06 8.92 -5.42
C LEU A 109 18.57 8.74 -5.67
N ASP A 110 19.38 9.20 -4.72
CA ASP A 110 20.83 8.98 -4.74
C ASP A 110 21.12 7.46 -4.78
N PHE A 111 21.97 7.06 -5.73
CA PHE A 111 22.32 5.66 -5.97
C PHE A 111 23.12 5.02 -4.83
N LYS A 112 23.65 5.80 -3.88
CA LYS A 112 24.22 5.24 -2.64
C LYS A 112 23.22 4.42 -1.82
N TYR A 113 21.92 4.70 -1.99
CA TYR A 113 20.82 3.97 -1.34
C TYR A 113 20.29 2.80 -2.16
N LEU A 114 20.86 2.53 -3.34
CA LEU A 114 20.43 1.44 -4.21
C LEU A 114 20.68 0.08 -3.53
N LYS A 115 19.69 -0.79 -3.66
CA LYS A 115 19.74 -2.20 -3.28
C LYS A 115 19.52 -3.09 -4.50
N ASP A 116 19.61 -4.39 -4.29
CA ASP A 116 19.40 -5.36 -5.37
C ASP A 116 18.07 -5.09 -6.07
N SER A 117 18.19 -4.91 -7.37
CA SER A 117 17.13 -4.45 -8.23
C SER A 117 16.69 -5.55 -9.19
N LEU A 118 15.60 -5.34 -9.92
CA LEU A 118 15.05 -6.37 -10.79
C LEU A 118 14.96 -5.87 -12.22
N LEU A 119 15.44 -6.66 -13.17
CA LEU A 119 15.19 -6.47 -14.60
C LEU A 119 14.05 -7.40 -15.05
N ILE A 120 13.05 -6.85 -15.71
CA ILE A 120 11.85 -7.56 -16.16
C ILE A 120 11.66 -7.33 -17.65
N LYS A 121 11.31 -8.38 -18.37
CA LYS A 121 10.89 -8.30 -19.76
C LYS A 121 9.36 -8.34 -19.82
N ASN A 122 8.76 -7.36 -20.45
CA ASN A 122 7.30 -7.33 -20.60
C ASN A 122 6.83 -8.19 -21.79
N LYS A 123 5.54 -8.44 -21.91
CA LYS A 123 4.95 -9.25 -23.00
C LYS A 123 5.23 -8.72 -24.42
N LYS A 124 5.62 -7.44 -24.54
CA LYS A 124 6.01 -6.82 -25.83
C LYS A 124 7.50 -6.93 -26.10
N GLY A 125 8.26 -7.65 -25.26
CA GLY A 125 9.71 -7.81 -25.40
C GLY A 125 10.54 -6.61 -24.93
N ASN A 126 9.93 -5.58 -24.32
CA ASN A 126 10.63 -4.43 -23.78
C ASN A 126 11.09 -4.68 -22.35
N TYR A 127 12.21 -4.09 -21.97
CA TYR A 127 12.77 -4.20 -20.62
C TYR A 127 12.31 -3.07 -19.72
N GLU A 128 12.07 -3.41 -18.45
CA GLU A 128 11.77 -2.51 -17.34
C GLU A 128 12.72 -2.83 -16.18
N LEU A 129 13.37 -1.83 -15.61
CA LEU A 129 14.11 -1.96 -14.37
C LEU A 129 13.24 -1.53 -13.20
N ARG A 130 13.26 -2.32 -12.15
CA ARG A 130 12.67 -2.00 -10.84
C ARG A 130 13.79 -1.72 -9.87
N LEU A 131 14.15 -0.45 -9.76
CA LEU A 131 15.19 0.02 -8.85
C LEU A 131 14.65 0.05 -7.43
N VAL A 132 15.35 -0.61 -6.52
CA VAL A 132 15.00 -0.68 -5.10
C VAL A 132 15.97 0.21 -4.33
N PHE A 133 15.44 1.23 -3.67
CA PHE A 133 16.20 2.12 -2.80
C PHE A 133 15.81 1.87 -1.35
N GLN A 134 16.79 1.84 -0.47
CA GLN A 134 16.58 1.67 0.96
C GLN A 134 17.36 2.76 1.71
N TYR A 135 16.64 3.59 2.45
CA TYR A 135 17.20 4.73 3.17
C TYR A 135 16.50 4.93 4.50
N GLU A 136 17.17 5.60 5.40
CA GLU A 136 16.60 5.95 6.69
C GLU A 136 15.90 7.30 6.63
N VAL A 137 14.72 7.36 7.24
CA VAL A 137 13.96 8.58 7.45
C VAL A 137 13.87 8.80 8.95
N PRO A 138 14.22 9.98 9.46
CA PRO A 138 14.04 10.29 10.87
C PRO A 138 12.56 10.20 11.24
N GLU A 139 12.28 9.69 12.42
CA GLU A 139 10.93 9.69 12.97
C GLU A 139 10.58 11.09 13.44
N ILE A 140 9.36 11.56 13.15
CA ILE A 140 8.90 12.86 13.61
C ILE A 140 8.47 12.80 15.08
N ASN A 141 8.53 13.93 15.78
CA ASN A 141 7.95 14.04 17.10
C ASN A 141 6.42 14.14 16.99
N TYR A 142 5.72 13.32 17.75
CA TYR A 142 4.27 13.25 17.72
C TYR A 142 3.65 14.09 18.85
N ASN A 143 2.73 14.98 18.46
CA ASN A 143 1.94 15.78 19.38
C ASN A 143 0.47 15.32 19.40
N ASN A 144 0.05 14.57 18.41
CA ASN A 144 -1.35 14.18 18.20
C ASN A 144 -1.46 12.71 17.75
N VAL A 145 -2.69 12.24 17.76
CA VAL A 145 -3.11 10.93 17.28
C VAL A 145 -4.08 11.09 16.14
N LEU A 146 -3.86 10.36 15.05
CA LEU A 146 -4.81 10.20 13.96
C LEU A 146 -5.35 8.77 13.96
N ALA A 147 -6.57 8.60 14.44
CA ALA A 147 -7.26 7.31 14.44
C ALA A 147 -7.97 7.07 13.11
N ILE A 148 -7.98 5.82 12.62
CA ILE A 148 -8.60 5.41 11.36
C ILE A 148 -9.44 4.17 11.59
N ASP A 149 -10.74 4.26 11.30
CA ASP A 149 -11.69 3.14 11.21
C ASP A 149 -11.93 2.78 9.73
N LEU A 150 -11.83 1.50 9.38
CA LEU A 150 -12.01 0.99 8.02
C LEU A 150 -13.38 0.36 7.87
N GLY A 151 -14.26 0.97 7.06
CA GLY A 151 -15.65 0.58 6.92
C GLY A 151 -16.11 0.24 5.50
N GLU A 152 -17.34 -0.30 5.38
CA GLU A 152 -17.94 -0.62 4.07
C GLU A 152 -18.51 0.61 3.36
N ARG A 153 -19.18 1.49 4.10
CA ARG A 153 -19.84 2.69 3.55
C ARG A 153 -18.81 3.75 3.22
N ASN A 154 -18.02 4.10 4.20
CA ASN A 154 -16.83 4.91 4.03
C ASN A 154 -15.64 3.98 4.16
N ILE A 155 -14.76 3.99 3.15
CA ILE A 155 -13.62 3.06 3.14
C ILE A 155 -12.65 3.34 4.30
N ALA A 156 -12.56 4.62 4.69
CA ALA A 156 -11.86 5.06 5.88
C ALA A 156 -12.62 6.24 6.50
N THR A 157 -12.77 6.22 7.81
CA THR A 157 -13.20 7.34 8.64
C THR A 157 -12.04 7.70 9.54
N ILE A 158 -11.59 8.94 9.52
CA ILE A 158 -10.50 9.41 10.37
C ILE A 158 -10.98 10.40 11.40
N CYS A 159 -10.31 10.43 12.55
CA CYS A 159 -10.51 11.43 13.59
C CYS A 159 -9.16 11.78 14.21
N ASN A 160 -8.85 13.06 14.28
CA ASN A 160 -7.62 13.56 14.89
C ASN A 160 -7.87 14.04 16.31
N SER A 161 -6.94 13.79 17.24
CA SER A 161 -7.03 14.28 18.63
C SER A 161 -6.98 15.81 18.72
N SER A 162 -6.41 16.50 17.72
CA SER A 162 -6.29 17.97 17.74
C SER A 162 -7.61 18.71 17.54
N ASN A 163 -8.60 18.13 16.83
CA ASN A 163 -9.83 18.82 16.48
C ASN A 163 -11.10 17.98 16.70
N LEU A 164 -10.97 16.68 16.94
CA LEU A 164 -12.03 15.70 17.17
C LEU A 164 -13.12 15.62 16.09
N LYS A 165 -12.86 16.22 14.91
CA LYS A 165 -13.80 16.21 13.77
C LYS A 165 -13.58 14.99 12.90
N PRO A 166 -14.65 14.27 12.49
CA PRO A 166 -14.51 13.15 11.58
C PRO A 166 -14.33 13.60 10.14
N ILE A 167 -13.47 12.92 9.40
CA ILE A 167 -13.39 13.04 7.95
C ILE A 167 -13.69 11.66 7.34
N PHE A 168 -14.56 11.63 6.34
CA PHE A 168 -15.04 10.40 5.71
C PHE A 168 -14.50 10.26 4.30
N TYR A 169 -13.86 9.14 4.00
CA TYR A 169 -13.25 8.87 2.69
C TYR A 169 -13.85 7.65 2.00
N GLY A 170 -13.84 7.68 0.66
CA GLY A 170 -14.06 6.52 -0.19
C GLY A 170 -15.49 6.02 -0.30
N ARG A 171 -16.48 6.85 0.00
CA ARG A 171 -17.91 6.54 -0.19
C ARG A 171 -18.24 6.15 -1.64
N THR A 172 -17.54 6.73 -2.61
CA THR A 172 -17.68 6.48 -4.04
C THR A 172 -17.27 5.06 -4.45
N ILE A 173 -16.33 4.44 -3.74
CA ILE A 173 -15.82 3.09 -4.05
C ILE A 173 -16.94 2.05 -4.06
N ARG A 174 -17.88 2.15 -3.11
CA ARG A 174 -19.05 1.27 -3.07
C ARG A 174 -19.94 1.44 -4.30
N GLY A 175 -20.13 2.68 -4.76
CA GLY A 175 -20.87 3.01 -6.00
C GLY A 175 -20.21 2.40 -7.24
N ILE A 176 -18.91 2.61 -7.39
CA ILE A 176 -18.10 2.07 -8.48
C ILE A 176 -18.27 0.54 -8.55
N ARG A 177 -18.11 -0.17 -7.43
CA ARG A 177 -18.27 -1.63 -7.37
C ARG A 177 -19.66 -2.10 -7.72
N ARG A 178 -20.71 -1.41 -7.27
CA ARG A 178 -22.10 -1.73 -7.62
C ARG A 178 -22.33 -1.56 -9.11
N HIS A 179 -21.85 -0.48 -9.70
CA HIS A 179 -21.93 -0.22 -11.13
C HIS A 179 -21.26 -1.34 -11.96
N TYR A 180 -20.02 -1.70 -11.64
CA TYR A 180 -19.33 -2.77 -12.36
C TYR A 180 -19.93 -4.15 -12.14
N ASN A 181 -20.51 -4.43 -10.96
CA ASN A 181 -21.28 -5.65 -10.73
C ASN A 181 -22.52 -5.71 -11.61
N TYR A 182 -23.27 -4.61 -11.72
CA TYR A 182 -24.42 -4.50 -12.59
C TYR A 182 -24.04 -4.71 -14.05
N LEU A 183 -23.01 -4.04 -14.54
CA LEU A 183 -22.51 -4.23 -15.91
C LEU A 183 -22.12 -5.69 -16.20
N ARG A 184 -21.41 -6.35 -15.28
CA ARG A 184 -21.04 -7.77 -15.47
C ARG A 184 -22.28 -8.67 -15.53
N LYS A 185 -23.31 -8.39 -14.74
CA LYS A 185 -24.57 -9.14 -14.79
C LYS A 185 -25.24 -8.98 -16.14
N GLN A 186 -25.42 -7.76 -16.64
CA GLN A 186 -26.01 -7.45 -17.94
C GLN A 186 -25.23 -8.08 -19.12
N LEU A 187 -23.90 -8.00 -19.07
CA LEU A 187 -23.05 -8.60 -20.10
C LEU A 187 -23.04 -10.14 -20.03
N GLY A 188 -23.21 -10.70 -18.83
CA GLY A 188 -23.31 -12.15 -18.59
C GLY A 188 -24.61 -12.71 -19.18
N GLU A 189 -25.74 -12.04 -18.93
CA GLU A 189 -27.04 -12.37 -19.52
C GLU A 189 -26.97 -12.40 -21.07
N LYS A 190 -26.21 -11.47 -21.65
CA LYS A 190 -25.95 -11.41 -23.11
C LYS A 190 -24.79 -12.31 -23.56
N LYS A 191 -24.23 -13.16 -22.72
CA LYS A 191 -23.09 -14.07 -23.01
C LYS A 191 -21.85 -13.39 -23.56
N LEU A 192 -21.64 -12.09 -23.30
CA LEU A 192 -20.53 -11.27 -23.83
C LEU A 192 -19.25 -11.39 -22.96
N LEU A 193 -18.71 -12.60 -22.82
CA LEU A 193 -17.59 -12.92 -21.92
C LEU A 193 -16.32 -12.11 -22.21
N LYS A 194 -16.00 -11.83 -23.47
CA LYS A 194 -14.84 -10.98 -23.86
C LYS A 194 -14.96 -9.57 -23.29
N LYS A 195 -16.17 -8.97 -23.30
CA LYS A 195 -16.44 -7.65 -22.74
C LYS A 195 -16.35 -7.67 -21.22
N ILE A 196 -16.85 -8.73 -20.55
CA ILE A 196 -16.69 -8.89 -19.08
C ILE A 196 -15.22 -8.90 -18.69
N LYS A 197 -14.38 -9.66 -19.40
CA LYS A 197 -12.94 -9.75 -19.14
C LYS A 197 -12.23 -8.39 -19.29
N SER A 198 -12.66 -7.56 -20.25
CA SER A 198 -12.08 -6.22 -20.44
C SER A 198 -12.46 -5.22 -19.33
N LEU A 199 -13.66 -5.37 -18.72
CA LEU A 199 -14.09 -4.51 -17.59
C LEU A 199 -13.30 -4.74 -16.31
N GLU A 200 -12.83 -5.96 -16.06
CA GLU A 200 -12.15 -6.36 -14.81
C GLU A 200 -10.97 -5.46 -14.45
N ASN A 201 -10.10 -5.20 -15.43
CA ASN A 201 -8.93 -4.35 -15.24
C ASN A 201 -9.27 -2.86 -15.07
N LYS A 202 -10.38 -2.40 -15.63
CA LYS A 202 -10.81 -0.99 -15.55
C LYS A 202 -11.30 -0.66 -14.13
N GLU A 203 -12.18 -1.49 -13.56
CA GLU A 203 -12.63 -1.32 -12.17
C GLU A 203 -11.47 -1.29 -11.19
N LYS A 204 -10.56 -2.26 -11.31
CA LYS A 204 -9.38 -2.37 -10.44
C LYS A 204 -8.54 -1.09 -10.47
N ARG A 205 -8.27 -0.55 -11.65
CA ARG A 205 -7.47 0.69 -11.81
C ARG A 205 -8.15 1.90 -11.18
N ILE A 206 -9.45 2.07 -11.39
CA ILE A 206 -10.22 3.20 -10.82
C ILE A 206 -10.19 3.13 -9.29
N ILE A 207 -10.47 1.95 -8.71
CA ILE A 207 -10.44 1.78 -7.26
C ILE A 207 -9.03 2.04 -6.71
N GLU A 208 -8.00 1.54 -7.37
CA GLU A 208 -6.60 1.75 -6.96
C GLU A 208 -6.22 3.24 -6.96
N GLN A 209 -6.64 3.98 -7.98
CA GLN A 209 -6.43 5.42 -8.03
C GLN A 209 -7.12 6.15 -6.88
N GLU A 210 -8.36 5.79 -6.55
CA GLU A 210 -9.07 6.37 -5.38
C GLU A 210 -8.37 6.03 -4.05
N LEU A 211 -7.89 4.78 -3.88
CA LEU A 211 -7.13 4.40 -2.69
C LEU A 211 -5.82 5.20 -2.56
N HIS A 212 -5.14 5.49 -3.68
CA HIS A 212 -3.94 6.33 -3.68
C HIS A 212 -4.25 7.76 -3.24
N LYS A 213 -5.37 8.36 -3.69
CA LYS A 213 -5.82 9.69 -3.25
C LYS A 213 -6.13 9.69 -1.76
N ILE A 214 -6.95 8.72 -1.30
CA ILE A 214 -7.34 8.60 0.11
C ILE A 214 -6.10 8.47 1.00
N SER A 215 -5.18 7.57 0.65
CA SER A 215 -3.97 7.36 1.44
C SER A 215 -3.02 8.57 1.43
N ASN A 216 -2.98 9.38 0.36
CA ASN A 216 -2.24 10.64 0.36
C ASN A 216 -2.86 11.64 1.34
N ASN A 217 -4.18 11.88 1.23
CA ASN A 217 -4.87 12.83 2.10
C ASN A 217 -4.73 12.47 3.58
N ILE A 218 -4.80 11.16 3.92
CA ILE A 218 -4.62 10.70 5.30
C ILE A 218 -3.19 10.99 5.80
N VAL A 219 -2.18 10.71 4.98
CA VAL A 219 -0.78 10.94 5.37
C VAL A 219 -0.47 12.44 5.43
N GLU A 220 -1.00 13.24 4.51
CA GLU A 220 -0.88 14.71 4.53
C GLU A 220 -1.49 15.31 5.79
N GLU A 221 -2.67 14.82 6.21
CA GLU A 221 -3.30 15.24 7.47
C GLU A 221 -2.44 14.85 8.68
N ALA A 222 -1.86 13.65 8.69
CA ALA A 222 -0.98 13.22 9.76
C ALA A 222 0.33 14.03 9.83
N VAL A 223 0.93 14.39 8.69
CA VAL A 223 2.10 15.30 8.61
C VAL A 223 1.74 16.66 9.16
N LYS A 224 0.65 17.26 8.64
CA LYS A 224 0.20 18.61 9.01
C LYS A 224 -0.05 18.76 10.51
N THR A 225 -0.52 17.70 11.14
CA THR A 225 -0.88 17.72 12.56
C THR A 225 0.15 17.05 13.47
N SER A 226 1.31 16.65 12.94
CA SER A 226 2.35 15.89 13.65
C SER A 226 1.75 14.71 14.42
N SER A 227 0.93 13.90 13.72
CA SER A 227 0.16 12.82 14.33
C SER A 227 0.78 11.45 14.05
N MET A 228 0.81 10.60 15.09
CA MET A 228 0.99 9.16 14.90
C MET A 228 -0.32 8.54 14.39
N ILE A 229 -0.22 7.61 13.45
CA ILE A 229 -1.39 6.97 12.84
C ILE A 229 -1.72 5.67 13.54
N PHE A 230 -2.99 5.52 13.93
CA PHE A 230 -3.54 4.29 14.48
C PHE A 230 -4.64 3.74 13.59
N LEU A 231 -4.46 2.48 13.17
CA LEU A 231 -5.40 1.75 12.31
C LEU A 231 -6.09 0.66 13.10
N GLY A 232 -7.39 0.53 12.94
CA GLY A 232 -8.11 -0.64 13.41
C GLY A 232 -7.60 -1.93 12.73
N ASP A 233 -7.37 -2.99 13.51
CA ASP A 233 -6.88 -4.26 12.99
C ASP A 233 -8.03 -5.18 12.54
N LEU A 234 -8.21 -5.27 11.24
CA LEU A 234 -9.22 -6.13 10.59
C LEU A 234 -8.71 -7.54 10.26
N LYS A 235 -7.65 -8.01 10.94
CA LYS A 235 -6.93 -9.25 10.60
C LYS A 235 -7.85 -10.48 10.45
N ASP A 236 -8.89 -10.59 11.27
CA ASP A 236 -9.79 -11.75 11.29
C ASP A 236 -11.17 -11.49 10.68
N ILE A 237 -11.41 -10.35 10.04
CA ILE A 237 -12.71 -10.00 9.47
C ILE A 237 -13.21 -11.02 8.43
N ARG A 238 -12.30 -11.65 7.68
CA ARG A 238 -12.64 -12.71 6.72
C ARG A 238 -13.04 -14.01 7.40
N LYS A 239 -12.41 -14.35 8.52
CA LYS A 239 -12.76 -15.54 9.31
C LYS A 239 -14.13 -15.37 9.95
N SER A 240 -14.39 -14.19 10.53
CA SER A 240 -15.67 -13.85 11.14
C SER A 240 -16.83 -13.70 10.13
N ALA A 241 -16.51 -13.59 8.84
CA ALA A 241 -17.50 -13.54 7.75
C ALA A 241 -18.02 -14.93 7.34
N LYS A 242 -17.29 -16.01 7.65
CA LYS A 242 -17.76 -17.38 7.36
C LYS A 242 -19.11 -17.63 8.05
N GLY A 243 -20.08 -18.18 7.32
CA GLY A 243 -21.42 -18.44 7.83
C GLY A 243 -22.42 -17.29 7.77
N LYS A 244 -22.00 -16.02 7.48
CA LYS A 244 -22.89 -14.87 7.44
C LYS A 244 -23.58 -14.61 6.08
N GLY A 245 -23.58 -15.61 5.20
CA GLY A 245 -24.27 -15.59 3.91
C GLY A 245 -23.45 -15.01 2.75
N LYS A 246 -23.84 -15.41 1.51
CA LYS A 246 -23.10 -15.08 0.27
C LYS A 246 -22.90 -13.58 0.03
N ARG A 247 -23.91 -12.75 0.37
CA ARG A 247 -23.83 -11.29 0.19
C ARG A 247 -22.77 -10.66 1.08
N PHE A 248 -22.75 -11.01 2.37
CA PHE A 248 -21.78 -10.46 3.32
C PHE A 248 -20.36 -10.92 2.99
N ASN A 249 -20.16 -12.20 2.69
CA ASN A 249 -18.86 -12.75 2.28
C ASN A 249 -18.30 -12.04 1.04
N ARG A 250 -19.15 -11.78 0.04
CA ARG A 250 -18.75 -11.03 -1.16
C ARG A 250 -18.32 -9.59 -0.84
N ILE A 251 -19.04 -8.92 0.07
CA ILE A 251 -18.68 -7.55 0.50
C ILE A 251 -17.30 -7.56 1.14
N VAL A 252 -17.08 -8.40 2.16
CA VAL A 252 -15.82 -8.49 2.90
C VAL A 252 -14.65 -8.91 2.00
N SER A 253 -14.85 -9.89 1.10
CA SER A 253 -13.81 -10.35 0.18
C SER A 253 -13.38 -9.28 -0.82
N ASN A 254 -14.31 -8.41 -1.20
CA ASN A 254 -14.05 -7.34 -2.17
C ASN A 254 -13.49 -6.06 -1.55
N MET A 255 -13.44 -5.95 -0.21
CA MET A 255 -12.96 -4.74 0.44
C MET A 255 -11.44 -4.61 0.32
N PRO A 256 -10.93 -3.46 -0.14
CA PRO A 256 -9.50 -3.25 -0.36
C PRO A 256 -8.77 -2.81 0.91
N TYR A 257 -9.21 -3.25 2.10
CA TYR A 257 -8.62 -2.83 3.38
C TYR A 257 -7.12 -3.08 3.45
N TYR A 258 -6.69 -4.29 3.09
CA TYR A 258 -5.28 -4.64 3.09
C TYR A 258 -4.45 -3.70 2.21
N LYS A 259 -4.95 -3.40 0.99
CA LYS A 259 -4.27 -2.53 0.05
C LYS A 259 -4.19 -1.09 0.56
N LEU A 260 -5.29 -0.57 1.13
CA LEU A 260 -5.31 0.76 1.74
C LEU A 260 -4.36 0.85 2.93
N THR A 261 -4.41 -0.14 3.83
CA THR A 261 -3.49 -0.21 4.98
C THR A 261 -2.03 -0.21 4.53
N GLN A 262 -1.67 -1.03 3.53
CA GLN A 262 -0.32 -1.01 2.97
C GLN A 262 0.06 0.35 2.39
N MET A 263 -0.85 0.99 1.63
CA MET A 263 -0.59 2.31 1.05
C MET A 263 -0.37 3.38 2.12
N ILE A 264 -1.17 3.38 3.17
CA ILE A 264 -0.98 4.28 4.32
C ILE A 264 0.37 3.98 4.98
N THR A 265 0.67 2.72 5.30
CA THR A 265 1.90 2.34 6.01
C THR A 265 3.16 2.77 5.26
N TYR A 266 3.30 2.45 3.95
CA TYR A 266 4.54 2.81 3.25
C TYR A 266 4.67 4.31 3.00
N LYS A 267 3.55 5.03 2.74
CA LYS A 267 3.58 6.48 2.54
C LYS A 267 3.90 7.22 3.84
N SER A 268 3.34 6.76 4.96
CA SER A 268 3.63 7.30 6.29
C SER A 268 5.10 7.09 6.66
N ALA A 269 5.64 5.89 6.39
CA ALA A 269 7.05 5.61 6.62
C ALA A 269 7.97 6.54 5.81
N GLN A 270 7.59 6.90 4.56
CA GLN A 270 8.33 7.86 3.74
C GLN A 270 8.35 9.29 4.33
N GLN A 271 7.42 9.59 5.23
CA GLN A 271 7.32 10.88 5.95
C GLN A 271 7.80 10.79 7.40
N GLY A 272 8.39 9.67 7.81
CA GLY A 272 8.82 9.46 9.21
C GLY A 272 7.67 9.25 10.19
N ILE A 273 6.47 8.89 9.72
CA ILE A 273 5.28 8.67 10.56
C ILE A 273 5.11 7.19 10.85
N LYS A 274 5.03 6.85 12.13
CA LYS A 274 4.73 5.49 12.59
C LYS A 274 3.25 5.16 12.45
N VAL A 275 2.95 3.93 12.03
CA VAL A 275 1.59 3.39 11.91
C VAL A 275 1.45 2.19 12.83
N ILE A 276 0.51 2.26 13.76
CA ILE A 276 0.22 1.20 14.73
C ILE A 276 -1.15 0.60 14.44
N LYS A 277 -1.28 -0.72 14.57
CA LYS A 277 -2.56 -1.42 14.47
C LYS A 277 -3.10 -1.71 15.86
N ILE A 278 -4.37 -1.37 16.09
CA ILE A 278 -5.08 -1.59 17.36
C ILE A 278 -6.22 -2.59 17.16
N LYS A 279 -6.40 -3.47 18.14
CA LYS A 279 -7.53 -4.40 18.16
C LYS A 279 -8.86 -3.64 18.20
N GLU A 280 -9.76 -3.95 17.25
CA GLU A 280 -11.08 -3.30 17.11
C GLU A 280 -12.20 -3.98 17.92
N ASN A 281 -11.88 -4.86 18.87
CA ASN A 281 -12.91 -5.58 19.62
C ASN A 281 -13.90 -4.61 20.26
N TYR A 282 -15.20 -4.76 19.91
CA TYR A 282 -16.31 -3.96 20.43
C TYR A 282 -16.31 -2.46 20.11
N THR A 283 -15.37 -1.90 19.35
CA THR A 283 -15.34 -0.46 19.01
C THR A 283 -16.61 0.02 18.31
N SER A 284 -17.21 -0.81 17.48
CA SER A 284 -18.47 -0.51 16.78
C SER A 284 -19.75 -0.66 17.63
N LYS A 285 -19.65 -1.31 18.80
CA LYS A 285 -20.78 -1.59 19.70
C LYS A 285 -20.75 -0.71 20.96
N THR A 286 -19.58 -0.28 21.39
CA THR A 286 -19.38 0.55 22.57
C THR A 286 -19.73 2.01 22.24
N CYS A 287 -20.48 2.67 23.11
CA CYS A 287 -20.76 4.10 23.00
C CYS A 287 -19.49 4.91 23.27
N SER A 288 -19.11 5.77 22.34
CA SER A 288 -17.96 6.66 22.53
C SER A 288 -18.15 7.72 23.63
N LYS A 289 -19.40 7.98 24.07
CA LYS A 289 -19.70 8.94 25.13
C LYS A 289 -19.65 8.32 26.54
N CYS A 290 -20.37 7.22 26.78
CA CYS A 290 -20.53 6.64 28.10
C CYS A 290 -19.90 5.25 28.29
N ASN A 291 -19.24 4.73 27.29
CA ASN A 291 -18.56 3.42 27.25
C ASN A 291 -19.50 2.19 27.42
N GLN A 292 -20.82 2.38 27.50
CA GLN A 292 -21.80 1.30 27.58
C GLN A 292 -22.14 0.75 26.20
N ILE A 293 -22.69 -0.47 26.14
CA ILE A 293 -23.07 -1.11 24.87
C ILE A 293 -24.30 -0.42 24.29
N GLY A 294 -24.21 -0.07 23.01
CA GLY A 294 -25.31 0.48 22.22
C GLY A 294 -25.65 -0.40 21.02
N LYS A 295 -26.61 0.05 20.21
CA LYS A 295 -27.09 -0.66 19.03
C LYS A 295 -26.87 0.15 17.76
N ARG A 296 -26.47 -0.52 16.68
CA ARG A 296 -26.45 0.04 15.33
C ARG A 296 -27.85 -0.17 14.73
N LEU A 297 -28.68 0.88 14.74
CA LEU A 297 -30.08 0.81 14.27
C LEU A 297 -30.16 0.66 12.75
N LYS A 298 -29.35 1.42 12.03
CA LYS A 298 -29.26 1.39 10.57
C LYS A 298 -27.77 1.46 10.16
N GLN A 299 -27.50 1.15 8.90
CA GLN A 299 -26.17 1.38 8.35
C GLN A 299 -25.84 2.89 8.41
N GLY A 300 -24.93 3.29 9.28
CA GLY A 300 -24.51 4.67 9.50
C GLY A 300 -25.15 5.35 10.74
N LEU A 301 -26.05 4.72 11.50
CA LEU A 301 -26.62 5.27 12.71
C LEU A 301 -26.37 4.37 13.92
N PHE A 302 -25.69 4.91 14.92
CA PHE A 302 -25.51 4.30 16.23
C PHE A 302 -26.35 5.01 17.27
N LYS A 303 -27.01 4.25 18.15
CA LYS A 303 -27.77 4.76 19.29
C LYS A 303 -27.36 4.01 20.56
N CYS A 304 -26.99 4.75 21.57
CA CYS A 304 -26.68 4.19 22.89
C CYS A 304 -27.96 3.82 23.64
N SER A 305 -28.01 2.63 24.21
CA SER A 305 -29.15 2.18 25.02
C SER A 305 -29.20 2.90 26.37
N ASN A 306 -28.07 3.29 26.94
CA ASN A 306 -27.94 3.94 28.24
C ASN A 306 -28.12 5.48 28.13
N CYS A 307 -27.16 6.16 27.53
CA CYS A 307 -27.16 7.65 27.52
C CYS A 307 -27.93 8.27 26.35
N LYS A 308 -28.64 7.48 25.55
CA LYS A 308 -29.43 7.88 24.37
C LYS A 308 -28.65 8.64 23.29
N TYR A 309 -27.32 8.69 23.37
CA TYR A 309 -26.47 9.35 22.38
C TYR A 309 -26.69 8.74 21.00
N GLU A 310 -27.02 9.57 20.04
CA GLU A 310 -27.16 9.20 18.63
C GLU A 310 -26.07 9.85 17.79
N VAL A 311 -25.38 9.05 16.97
CA VAL A 311 -24.25 9.53 16.17
C VAL A 311 -24.04 8.64 14.96
N ASN A 312 -23.29 9.14 13.98
CA ASN A 312 -22.82 8.30 12.86
C ASN A 312 -22.02 7.10 13.40
N ALA A 313 -22.39 5.90 12.96
CA ALA A 313 -21.80 4.66 13.48
C ALA A 313 -20.29 4.52 13.17
N ASP A 314 -19.84 5.05 12.01
CA ASP A 314 -18.43 5.01 11.63
C ASP A 314 -17.63 6.05 12.47
N PHE A 315 -18.28 7.19 12.82
CA PHE A 315 -17.70 8.16 13.73
C PHE A 315 -17.60 7.63 15.16
N ASN A 316 -18.63 6.95 15.67
CA ASN A 316 -18.54 6.27 16.97
C ASN A 316 -17.39 5.27 17.02
N GLY A 317 -17.21 4.50 15.94
CA GLY A 317 -16.10 3.53 15.82
C GLY A 317 -14.73 4.20 15.89
N VAL A 318 -14.49 5.23 15.10
CA VAL A 318 -13.20 5.92 15.08
C VAL A 318 -12.91 6.67 16.37
N GLN A 319 -13.93 7.21 17.08
CA GLN A 319 -13.73 7.81 18.40
C GLN A 319 -13.26 6.78 19.44
N ASN A 320 -13.81 5.56 19.40
CA ASN A 320 -13.37 4.48 20.28
C ASN A 320 -11.93 4.01 19.95
N ILE A 321 -11.56 4.00 18.66
CA ILE A 321 -10.16 3.75 18.26
C ILE A 321 -9.27 4.87 18.77
N LEU A 322 -9.68 6.13 18.64
CA LEU A 322 -8.92 7.30 19.12
C LEU A 322 -8.65 7.23 20.63
N LYS A 323 -9.65 6.90 21.46
CA LYS A 323 -9.48 6.72 22.90
C LYS A 323 -8.42 5.66 23.21
N ARG A 324 -8.54 4.48 22.61
CA ARG A 324 -7.56 3.39 22.77
C ARG A 324 -6.16 3.77 22.31
N SER A 325 -6.08 4.60 21.27
CA SER A 325 -4.82 5.09 20.75
C SER A 325 -4.14 6.04 21.71
N LEU A 326 -4.90 6.92 22.35
CA LEU A 326 -4.39 7.81 23.39
C LEU A 326 -3.94 7.02 24.63
N ASP A 327 -4.75 6.05 25.09
CA ASP A 327 -4.35 5.16 26.20
C ASP A 327 -3.04 4.42 25.90
N TYR A 328 -2.85 3.99 24.64
CA TYR A 328 -1.60 3.38 24.20
C TYR A 328 -0.43 4.35 24.28
N MET A 329 -0.59 5.56 23.75
CA MET A 329 0.46 6.59 23.72
C MET A 329 0.90 7.03 25.14
N PHE A 330 -0.05 7.10 26.07
CA PHE A 330 0.25 7.42 27.48
C PHE A 330 1.01 6.30 28.19
N LYS A 331 0.60 5.04 27.97
CA LYS A 331 1.25 3.88 28.62
C LYS A 331 2.68 3.66 28.13
N ASP A 332 2.92 3.87 26.84
CA ASP A 332 4.24 3.67 26.24
C ASP A 332 5.15 4.92 26.33
N GLY A 333 4.71 6.02 26.96
CA GLY A 333 5.48 7.24 27.14
C GLY A 333 5.89 7.95 25.86
N VAL A 334 5.19 7.68 24.75
CA VAL A 334 5.54 8.19 23.39
C VAL A 334 5.18 9.66 23.21
N ILE A 335 4.19 10.16 23.95
CA ILE A 335 3.87 11.59 24.02
C ILE A 335 4.55 12.16 25.26
N GLY A 336 5.35 13.21 25.08
CA GLY A 336 5.89 14.00 26.18
C GLY A 336 4.77 14.54 27.07
N SER A 337 5.11 15.02 28.25
CA SER A 337 4.27 15.33 29.40
C SER A 337 3.05 16.26 29.19
N ASN A 338 2.75 16.70 27.96
CA ASN A 338 1.58 17.53 27.65
C ASN A 338 0.95 17.22 26.29
N PRO A 339 0.17 16.13 26.13
CA PRO A 339 -0.70 16.00 24.96
C PRO A 339 -1.77 17.09 25.02
N LYS A 340 -2.08 17.69 23.85
CA LYS A 340 -3.08 18.76 23.77
C LYS A 340 -4.49 18.35 24.25
N ILE A 341 -4.76 17.03 24.37
CA ILE A 341 -6.06 16.50 24.84
C ILE A 341 -5.82 15.16 25.53
N SER A 342 -6.22 15.02 26.78
CA SER A 342 -6.19 13.77 27.55
C SER A 342 -7.38 12.85 27.19
N PRO A 343 -7.30 11.53 27.48
CA PRO A 343 -8.44 10.62 27.35
C PRO A 343 -9.66 11.08 28.15
N GLU A 344 -9.45 11.74 29.29
CA GLU A 344 -10.49 12.28 30.16
C GLU A 344 -11.18 13.48 29.54
N GLU A 345 -10.46 14.37 28.85
CA GLU A 345 -11.02 15.51 28.13
C GLU A 345 -11.87 15.10 26.94
N ILE A 346 -11.57 13.98 26.27
CA ILE A 346 -12.43 13.41 25.23
C ILE A 346 -13.77 12.93 25.81
N ASN A 347 -13.76 12.44 27.05
CA ASN A 347 -14.99 12.05 27.75
C ASN A 347 -15.78 13.25 28.28
N ALA A 348 -15.10 14.31 28.70
CA ALA A 348 -15.70 15.52 29.29
C ALA A 348 -16.21 16.52 28.25
N ASN A 349 -15.56 16.63 27.10
CA ASN A 349 -15.99 17.56 26.07
C ASN A 349 -17.37 17.18 25.52
N LYS A 350 -18.37 17.98 25.88
CA LYS A 350 -19.68 18.05 25.22
C LYS A 350 -19.41 18.39 23.76
N ILE A 351 -19.23 17.39 22.92
CA ILE A 351 -19.23 17.56 21.47
C ILE A 351 -20.67 17.89 21.10
N ASN A 352 -21.01 19.16 21.12
CA ASN A 352 -22.18 19.70 20.43
C ASN A 352 -21.87 19.53 18.93
N CYS A 353 -22.21 18.36 18.38
CA CYS A 353 -22.24 18.16 16.94
C CYS A 353 -23.59 18.68 16.45
N ILE A 354 -23.54 19.81 15.74
CA ILE A 354 -24.58 20.27 14.82
C ILE A 354 -24.73 19.23 13.68
#